data_90cee6536bd24fb1b5b307e00fc1c545
#
_entry.id   90cee6536bd24fb1b5b307e00fc1c545
#
_cell.length_a   1.000
_cell.length_b   1.000
_cell.length_c   1.000
_cell.angle_alpha   90.00
_cell.angle_beta   90.00
_cell.angle_gamma   90.00
#
_symmetry.space_group_name_H-M   'P 1'
#
loop_
_entity.id
_entity.type
_entity.pdbx_description
1 polymer ?
#
loop_
_entity_poly.entity_id
_entity_poly.type
_entity_poly.pdbx_seq_one_letter_code
_entity_poly.pdbx_strand_id
1 'polypeptide(L)'
;MTMPSGMPSFSDMAAMYQPRPMAMTELNLSDDWRARWIDEQELPEHAPVNYAYAVVMMGDKGYVTRTRGGSVWGTVEGAVGAETPGAFVERAVKEQSGATIRTIELLGFFECRATSHNEQFPVGSITVRPMYLVVAKSIDDLPGGSAYEKRRLPMNEYLMALRGRYPELVEHLGQAAQRYAVMRAKGEA
;
A
#
# COMPACT_ATOMS: atom_id res chain seq x y z
N MET A 1 -20.44 -3.85 11.93
CA MET A 1 -19.22 -4.20 12.68
C MET A 1 -18.99 -3.13 13.74
N THR A 2 -19.13 -3.46 14.99
CA THR A 2 -18.88 -2.54 16.11
C THR A 2 -17.38 -2.38 16.27
N MET A 3 -16.90 -1.14 16.19
CA MET A 3 -15.52 -0.79 16.56
C MET A 3 -15.22 -1.26 17.98
N PRO A 4 -14.02 -1.79 18.26
CA PRO A 4 -13.63 -2.04 19.63
C PRO A 4 -13.72 -0.73 20.41
N SER A 5 -14.38 -0.83 21.58
CA SER A 5 -14.58 0.30 22.51
C SER A 5 -13.21 0.89 22.89
N GLY A 6 -12.91 2.08 22.44
CA GLY A 6 -11.68 2.79 22.78
C GLY A 6 -10.79 3.24 21.60
N MET A 7 -11.08 2.83 20.36
CA MET A 7 -10.37 3.37 19.20
C MET A 7 -10.99 4.71 18.75
N PRO A 8 -10.17 5.74 18.51
CA PRO A 8 -10.67 7.01 17.96
C PRO A 8 -11.23 6.80 16.56
N SER A 9 -12.26 7.57 16.18
CA SER A 9 -12.78 7.57 14.82
C SER A 9 -11.73 8.11 13.83
N PHE A 10 -11.95 7.85 12.53
CA PHE A 10 -11.08 8.42 11.49
C PHE A 10 -11.00 9.95 11.59
N SER A 11 -12.12 10.62 11.84
CA SER A 11 -12.17 12.08 12.01
C SER A 11 -11.38 12.55 13.22
N ASP A 12 -11.43 11.79 14.32
CA ASP A 12 -10.65 12.11 15.52
C ASP A 12 -9.15 11.94 15.26
N MET A 13 -8.77 10.86 14.59
CA MET A 13 -7.36 10.63 14.19
C MET A 13 -6.86 11.73 13.26
N ALA A 14 -7.66 12.12 12.26
CA ALA A 14 -7.30 13.17 11.32
C ALA A 14 -7.13 14.54 12.03
N ALA A 15 -7.94 14.84 13.05
CA ALA A 15 -7.83 16.07 13.82
C ALA A 15 -6.59 16.08 14.74
N MET A 16 -6.15 14.91 15.20
CA MET A 16 -4.99 14.77 16.10
C MET A 16 -3.66 14.61 15.36
N TYR A 17 -3.70 14.22 14.09
CA TYR A 17 -2.51 14.02 13.29
C TYR A 17 -1.78 15.33 13.00
N GLN A 18 -0.48 15.34 13.27
CA GLN A 18 0.38 16.49 12.97
C GLN A 18 1.24 16.16 11.73
N PRO A 19 1.01 16.83 10.59
CA PRO A 19 1.82 16.64 9.39
C PRO A 19 3.29 16.94 9.64
N ARG A 20 4.17 16.20 8.99
CA ARG A 20 5.60 16.44 9.08
C ARG A 20 5.96 17.81 8.47
N PRO A 21 6.72 18.67 9.16
CA PRO A 21 6.99 20.04 8.71
C PRO A 21 8.03 20.16 7.61
N MET A 22 8.66 19.10 7.19
CA MET A 22 9.77 19.16 6.22
C MET A 22 9.32 19.50 4.82
N ALA A 23 10.08 20.37 4.16
CA ALA A 23 9.95 20.67 2.74
C ALA A 23 10.44 19.50 1.90
N MET A 24 9.55 18.58 1.59
CA MET A 24 9.81 17.46 0.69
C MET A 24 9.15 17.73 -0.66
N THR A 25 9.70 17.13 -1.72
CA THR A 25 9.12 17.23 -3.04
C THR A 25 7.73 16.62 -3.04
N GLU A 26 6.74 17.42 -3.40
CA GLU A 26 5.37 16.94 -3.58
C GLU A 26 5.23 16.24 -4.93
N LEU A 27 4.44 15.20 -4.95
CA LEU A 27 4.04 14.48 -6.14
C LEU A 27 2.51 14.43 -6.27
N ASN A 28 2.02 14.25 -7.48
CA ASN A 28 0.60 14.08 -7.75
C ASN A 28 0.29 12.58 -7.71
N LEU A 29 -0.48 12.11 -6.73
CA LEU A 29 -1.01 10.74 -6.75
C LEU A 29 -2.20 10.61 -7.71
N SER A 30 -2.92 11.69 -7.90
CA SER A 30 -4.02 11.86 -8.86
C SER A 30 -4.38 13.34 -8.87
N ASP A 31 -5.39 13.73 -9.64
CA ASP A 31 -5.93 15.08 -9.57
C ASP A 31 -6.52 15.42 -8.20
N ASP A 32 -6.89 14.39 -7.42
CA ASP A 32 -7.54 14.54 -6.11
C ASP A 32 -6.57 14.71 -4.96
N TRP A 33 -5.30 14.33 -5.13
CA TRP A 33 -4.33 14.24 -4.05
C TRP A 33 -2.95 14.75 -4.43
N ARG A 34 -2.41 15.64 -3.62
CA ARG A 34 -0.98 15.95 -3.53
C ARG A 34 -0.37 15.12 -2.42
N ALA A 35 0.81 14.57 -2.64
CA ALA A 35 1.46 13.70 -1.67
C ALA A 35 2.94 13.98 -1.54
N ARG A 36 3.50 13.60 -0.40
CA ARG A 36 4.92 13.52 -0.16
C ARG A 36 5.27 12.22 0.54
N TRP A 37 6.39 11.66 0.18
CA TRP A 37 6.89 10.44 0.78
C TRP A 37 7.59 10.72 2.10
N ILE A 38 7.26 9.92 3.11
CA ILE A 38 7.91 9.93 4.42
C ILE A 38 8.59 8.58 4.59
N ASP A 39 9.92 8.59 4.66
CA ASP A 39 10.73 7.39 4.80
C ASP A 39 10.88 7.00 6.29
N GLU A 40 9.78 6.56 6.87
CA GLU A 40 9.73 6.08 8.25
C GLU A 40 9.10 4.69 8.25
N GLN A 41 9.64 3.79 9.07
CA GLN A 41 9.21 2.39 9.17
C GLN A 41 8.16 2.16 10.26
N GLU A 42 7.67 3.23 10.87
CA GLU A 42 6.54 3.22 11.82
C GLU A 42 5.56 4.31 11.44
N LEU A 43 4.27 3.98 11.51
CA LEU A 43 3.23 5.00 11.31
C LEU A 43 3.17 5.91 12.54
N PRO A 44 3.01 7.22 12.31
CA PRO A 44 2.79 8.15 13.41
C PRO A 44 1.54 7.78 14.22
N GLU A 45 1.57 8.12 15.48
CA GLU A 45 0.38 8.01 16.33
C GLU A 45 -0.78 8.82 15.71
N HIS A 46 -1.99 8.25 15.72
CA HIS A 46 -3.19 8.84 15.15
C HIS A 46 -3.13 9.11 13.64
N ALA A 47 -2.28 8.41 12.88
CA ALA A 47 -2.23 8.55 11.44
C ALA A 47 -3.58 8.22 10.78
N PRO A 48 -4.20 9.15 10.06
CA PRO A 48 -5.50 8.95 9.41
C PRO A 48 -5.33 8.14 8.12
N VAL A 49 -5.14 6.83 8.25
CA VAL A 49 -4.91 5.93 7.12
C VAL A 49 -6.21 5.66 6.37
N ASN A 50 -6.27 6.03 5.08
CA ASN A 50 -7.45 5.82 4.24
C ASN A 50 -7.22 4.83 3.09
N TYR A 51 -5.98 4.53 2.77
CA TYR A 51 -5.59 3.66 1.66
C TYR A 51 -4.24 3.02 1.97
N ALA A 52 -3.98 1.81 1.47
CA ALA A 52 -2.70 1.15 1.65
C ALA A 52 -2.28 0.37 0.40
N TYR A 53 -0.97 0.27 0.22
CA TYR A 53 -0.31 -0.52 -0.82
C TYR A 53 0.47 -1.66 -0.19
N ALA A 54 0.45 -2.82 -0.82
CA ALA A 54 1.27 -3.96 -0.43
C ALA A 54 1.98 -4.54 -1.65
N VAL A 55 3.30 -4.52 -1.60
CA VAL A 55 4.18 -5.10 -2.62
C VAL A 55 4.46 -6.53 -2.20
N VAL A 56 3.90 -7.50 -2.93
CA VAL A 56 3.96 -8.93 -2.58
C VAL A 56 5.06 -9.62 -3.38
N MET A 57 6.00 -10.23 -2.67
CA MET A 57 7.14 -10.91 -3.25
C MET A 57 7.35 -12.29 -2.65
N MET A 58 7.82 -13.22 -3.46
CA MET A 58 8.23 -14.56 -3.05
C MET A 58 9.31 -15.09 -3.99
N GLY A 59 10.44 -15.56 -3.44
CA GLY A 59 11.56 -16.01 -4.26
C GLY A 59 12.12 -14.89 -5.13
N ASP A 60 12.23 -15.13 -6.43
CA ASP A 60 12.68 -14.14 -7.42
C ASP A 60 11.52 -13.49 -8.19
N LYS A 61 10.30 -13.58 -7.66
CA LYS A 61 9.07 -13.13 -8.32
C LYS A 61 8.33 -12.08 -7.52
N GLY A 62 7.66 -11.17 -8.23
CA GLY A 62 6.64 -10.29 -7.71
C GLY A 62 5.24 -10.67 -8.20
N TYR A 63 4.23 -10.28 -7.45
CA TYR A 63 2.83 -10.59 -7.76
C TYR A 63 2.05 -9.30 -8.01
N VAL A 64 1.55 -9.17 -9.24
CA VAL A 64 0.59 -8.13 -9.59
C VAL A 64 -0.82 -8.68 -9.53
N THR A 65 -1.76 -7.82 -9.19
CA THR A 65 -3.18 -8.16 -9.08
C THR A 65 -4.04 -7.17 -9.85
N ARG A 66 -5.24 -7.61 -10.21
CA ARG A 66 -6.28 -6.73 -10.73
C ARG A 66 -7.65 -7.26 -10.36
N THR A 67 -8.66 -6.42 -10.44
CA THR A 67 -10.05 -6.89 -10.39
C THR A 67 -10.34 -7.72 -11.63
N ARG A 68 -11.17 -8.75 -11.48
CA ARG A 68 -11.59 -9.62 -12.59
C ARG A 68 -12.21 -8.80 -13.72
N GLY A 69 -11.68 -8.98 -14.92
CA GLY A 69 -12.10 -8.20 -16.09
C GLY A 69 -11.54 -6.77 -16.15
N GLY A 70 -10.76 -6.35 -15.15
CA GLY A 70 -10.06 -5.08 -15.18
C GLY A 70 -8.92 -5.05 -16.20
N SER A 71 -8.58 -3.85 -16.68
CA SER A 71 -7.55 -3.67 -17.70
C SER A 71 -6.15 -3.41 -17.14
N VAL A 72 -6.03 -3.09 -15.85
CA VAL A 72 -4.79 -2.58 -15.27
C VAL A 72 -4.30 -3.45 -14.12
N TRP A 73 -3.07 -3.93 -14.26
CA TRP A 73 -2.36 -4.66 -13.22
C TRP A 73 -1.67 -3.71 -12.23
N GLY A 74 -1.77 -4.02 -10.95
CA GLY A 74 -1.17 -3.21 -9.89
C GLY A 74 -0.70 -4.02 -8.69
N THR A 75 -0.34 -3.33 -7.63
CA THR A 75 -0.05 -3.95 -6.34
C THR A 75 -1.33 -4.46 -5.67
N VAL A 76 -1.19 -5.23 -4.61
CA VAL A 76 -2.29 -5.41 -3.66
C VAL A 76 -2.55 -4.06 -2.99
N GLU A 77 -3.76 -3.54 -3.11
CA GLU A 77 -4.09 -2.22 -2.60
C GLU A 77 -5.58 -2.07 -2.32
N GLY A 78 -5.94 -1.06 -1.58
CA GLY A 78 -7.34 -0.71 -1.37
C GLY A 78 -7.58 0.28 -0.25
N ALA A 79 -8.85 0.67 -0.12
CA ALA A 79 -9.31 1.54 0.94
C ALA A 79 -9.25 0.82 2.29
N VAL A 80 -8.62 1.47 3.25
CA VAL A 80 -8.60 1.01 4.64
C VAL A 80 -9.80 1.63 5.36
N GLY A 81 -10.71 0.76 5.80
CA GLY A 81 -11.91 1.17 6.54
C GLY A 81 -11.68 1.17 8.06
N ALA A 82 -12.55 0.47 8.78
CA ALA A 82 -12.52 0.41 10.24
C ALA A 82 -11.43 -0.51 10.82
N GLU A 83 -10.75 -1.28 9.99
CA GLU A 83 -9.67 -2.16 10.42
C GLU A 83 -8.34 -1.42 10.55
N THR A 84 -7.40 -1.99 11.32
CA THR A 84 -6.03 -1.46 11.35
C THR A 84 -5.35 -1.63 9.99
N PRO A 85 -4.35 -0.81 9.63
CA PRO A 85 -3.61 -0.98 8.39
C PRO A 85 -2.99 -2.36 8.23
N GLY A 86 -2.44 -2.93 9.30
CA GLY A 86 -1.87 -4.28 9.29
C GLY A 86 -2.92 -5.36 9.03
N ALA A 87 -4.08 -5.29 9.67
CA ALA A 87 -5.18 -6.21 9.44
C ALA A 87 -5.73 -6.10 8.01
N PHE A 88 -5.84 -4.89 7.49
CA PHE A 88 -6.21 -4.66 6.09
C PHE A 88 -5.24 -5.36 5.14
N VAL A 89 -3.93 -5.15 5.32
CA VAL A 89 -2.90 -5.72 4.44
C VAL A 89 -2.95 -7.25 4.48
N GLU A 90 -3.04 -7.84 5.65
CA GLU A 90 -3.14 -9.29 5.80
C GLU A 90 -4.35 -9.86 5.06
N ARG A 91 -5.51 -9.25 5.22
CA ARG A 91 -6.74 -9.64 4.53
C ARG A 91 -6.65 -9.43 3.02
N ALA A 92 -6.22 -8.24 2.58
CA ALA A 92 -6.16 -7.88 1.17
C ALA A 92 -5.14 -8.72 0.39
N VAL A 93 -3.99 -9.00 0.99
CA VAL A 93 -2.96 -9.86 0.39
C VAL A 93 -3.51 -11.27 0.18
N LYS A 94 -4.23 -11.82 1.13
CA LYS A 94 -4.87 -13.14 1.00
C LYS A 94 -5.96 -13.13 -0.07
N GLU A 95 -6.83 -12.13 -0.04
CA GLU A 95 -7.97 -12.01 -0.95
C GLU A 95 -7.55 -11.76 -2.40
N GLN A 96 -6.59 -10.89 -2.63
CA GLN A 96 -6.19 -10.44 -3.97
C GLN A 96 -5.12 -11.32 -4.61
N SER A 97 -4.22 -11.91 -3.82
CA SER A 97 -3.09 -12.71 -4.32
C SER A 97 -3.07 -14.16 -3.87
N GLY A 98 -3.84 -14.53 -2.88
CA GLY A 98 -3.78 -15.87 -2.27
C GLY A 98 -2.57 -16.09 -1.38
N ALA A 99 -1.81 -15.04 -1.08
CA ALA A 99 -0.59 -15.15 -0.30
C ALA A 99 -0.87 -15.31 1.20
N THR A 100 -0.07 -16.18 1.82
CA THR A 100 0.12 -16.24 3.26
C THR A 100 1.39 -15.52 3.62
N ILE A 101 1.31 -14.55 4.52
CA ILE A 101 2.42 -13.66 4.86
C ILE A 101 3.45 -14.39 5.73
N ARG A 102 4.72 -14.30 5.35
CA ARG A 102 5.87 -14.67 6.18
C ARG A 102 6.37 -13.47 6.97
N THR A 103 6.61 -12.35 6.27
CA THR A 103 7.02 -11.08 6.89
C THR A 103 6.30 -9.92 6.23
N ILE A 104 6.03 -8.89 7.04
CA ILE A 104 5.46 -7.63 6.60
C ILE A 104 6.32 -6.50 7.16
N GLU A 105 6.68 -5.54 6.33
CA GLU A 105 7.51 -4.41 6.72
C GLU A 105 6.96 -3.13 6.12
N LEU A 106 6.78 -2.10 6.94
CA LEU A 106 6.43 -0.78 6.45
C LEU A 106 7.67 -0.16 5.80
N LEU A 107 7.58 0.16 4.52
CA LEU A 107 8.65 0.84 3.79
C LEU A 107 8.67 2.34 4.07
N GLY A 108 7.51 2.90 4.26
CA GLY A 108 7.24 4.30 4.45
C GLY A 108 5.79 4.59 4.13
N PHE A 109 5.44 5.85 4.06
CA PHE A 109 4.06 6.25 3.76
C PHE A 109 4.00 7.57 3.00
N PHE A 110 2.91 7.73 2.24
CA PHE A 110 2.55 9.02 1.67
C PHE A 110 1.69 9.79 2.64
N GLU A 111 2.09 11.01 2.92
CA GLU A 111 1.24 12.01 3.55
C GLU A 111 0.53 12.78 2.42
N CYS A 112 -0.78 12.62 2.34
CA CYS A 112 -1.59 13.10 1.23
C CYS A 112 -2.44 14.29 1.67
N ARG A 113 -2.54 15.30 0.80
CA ARG A 113 -3.39 16.46 1.01
C ARG A 113 -4.45 16.53 -0.09
N ALA A 114 -5.71 16.62 0.30
CA ALA A 114 -6.82 16.73 -0.64
C ALA A 114 -6.75 18.04 -1.43
N THR A 115 -6.95 17.94 -2.74
CA THR A 115 -7.02 19.09 -3.66
C THR A 115 -8.47 19.56 -3.85
N SER A 116 -8.64 20.63 -4.63
CA SER A 116 -9.95 21.13 -5.01
C SER A 116 -10.79 20.18 -5.88
N HIS A 117 -10.17 19.13 -6.44
CA HIS A 117 -10.86 18.10 -7.24
C HIS A 117 -11.36 16.93 -6.41
N ASN A 118 -11.04 16.90 -5.12
CA ASN A 118 -11.45 15.81 -4.24
C ASN A 118 -12.90 15.99 -3.78
N GLU A 119 -13.77 15.07 -4.17
CA GLU A 119 -15.19 15.10 -3.81
C GLU A 119 -15.47 14.47 -2.44
N GLN A 120 -14.56 13.64 -1.92
CA GLN A 120 -14.76 12.90 -0.67
C GLN A 120 -14.21 13.59 0.55
N PHE A 121 -13.21 14.45 0.37
CA PHE A 121 -12.51 15.12 1.47
C PHE A 121 -12.44 16.64 1.24
N PRO A 122 -12.66 17.45 2.26
CA PRO A 122 -12.45 18.89 2.17
C PRO A 122 -11.03 19.22 1.71
N VAL A 123 -10.88 20.29 0.92
CA VAL A 123 -9.58 20.79 0.47
C VAL A 123 -8.63 21.01 1.64
N GLY A 124 -7.42 20.50 1.53
CA GLY A 124 -6.40 20.58 2.56
C GLY A 124 -6.46 19.50 3.63
N SER A 125 -7.47 18.62 3.61
CA SER A 125 -7.53 17.46 4.51
C SER A 125 -6.30 16.57 4.29
N ILE A 126 -5.74 16.09 5.41
CA ILE A 126 -4.57 15.19 5.40
C ILE A 126 -5.03 13.75 5.61
N THR A 127 -4.52 12.85 4.77
CA THR A 127 -4.63 11.40 4.95
C THR A 127 -3.25 10.76 4.82
N VAL A 128 -3.13 9.52 5.25
CA VAL A 128 -1.89 8.73 5.19
C VAL A 128 -2.12 7.47 4.37
N ARG A 129 -1.17 7.16 3.48
CA ARG A 129 -1.17 5.95 2.65
C ARG A 129 0.14 5.19 2.83
N PRO A 130 0.18 4.18 3.70
CA PRO A 130 1.36 3.36 3.88
C PRO A 130 1.62 2.43 2.70
N MET A 131 2.90 2.15 2.46
CA MET A 131 3.36 1.13 1.52
C MET A 131 4.12 0.05 2.28
N TYR A 132 3.63 -1.19 2.18
CA TYR A 132 4.23 -2.34 2.84
C TYR A 132 4.95 -3.24 1.84
N LEU A 133 6.09 -3.77 2.27
CA LEU A 133 6.72 -4.91 1.64
C LEU A 133 6.23 -6.19 2.33
N VAL A 134 5.64 -7.08 1.55
CA VAL A 134 5.13 -8.36 2.01
C VAL A 134 5.93 -9.48 1.38
N VAL A 135 6.59 -10.27 2.21
CA VAL A 135 7.22 -11.52 1.78
C VAL A 135 6.27 -12.65 2.06
N ALA A 136 5.85 -13.34 1.00
CA ALA A 136 4.94 -14.46 1.12
C ALA A 136 5.67 -15.73 1.54
N LYS A 137 5.05 -16.49 2.43
CA LYS A 137 5.46 -17.85 2.80
C LYS A 137 5.00 -18.85 1.75
N SER A 138 3.78 -18.65 1.25
CA SER A 138 3.15 -19.48 0.22
C SER A 138 2.12 -18.65 -0.54
N ILE A 139 1.82 -19.07 -1.75
CA ILE A 139 0.81 -18.44 -2.61
C ILE A 139 -0.15 -19.53 -3.08
N ASP A 140 -1.39 -19.46 -2.64
CA ASP A 140 -2.45 -20.35 -3.07
C ASP A 140 -3.16 -19.81 -4.32
N ASP A 141 -3.78 -20.70 -5.08
CA ASP A 141 -4.67 -20.28 -6.16
C ASP A 141 -5.87 -19.52 -5.60
N LEU A 142 -6.33 -18.53 -6.35
CA LEU A 142 -7.55 -17.82 -5.99
C LEU A 142 -8.78 -18.70 -6.23
N PRO A 143 -9.81 -18.62 -5.37
CA PRO A 143 -11.07 -19.34 -5.60
C PRO A 143 -11.67 -19.02 -6.96
N GLY A 144 -12.40 -19.97 -7.58
CA GLY A 144 -13.02 -19.78 -8.89
C GLY A 144 -14.01 -18.63 -8.99
N GLY A 145 -14.61 -18.22 -7.86
CA GLY A 145 -15.50 -17.05 -7.76
C GLY A 145 -14.82 -15.77 -7.30
N SER A 146 -13.48 -15.74 -7.26
CA SER A 146 -12.73 -14.55 -6.81
C SER A 146 -13.04 -13.32 -7.66
N ALA A 147 -13.16 -12.18 -7.00
CA ALA A 147 -13.25 -10.87 -7.66
C ALA A 147 -11.91 -10.39 -8.24
N TYR A 148 -10.84 -11.11 -7.99
CA TYR A 148 -9.48 -10.74 -8.37
C TYR A 148 -8.83 -11.77 -9.28
N GLU A 149 -7.83 -11.30 -10.03
CA GLU A 149 -6.88 -12.09 -10.80
C GLU A 149 -5.47 -11.70 -10.38
N LYS A 150 -4.55 -12.66 -10.44
CA LYS A 150 -3.14 -12.41 -10.13
C LYS A 150 -2.24 -12.91 -11.25
N ARG A 151 -1.04 -12.34 -11.29
CA ARG A 151 0.03 -12.78 -12.18
C ARG A 151 1.36 -12.77 -11.45
N ARG A 152 2.12 -13.84 -11.59
CA ARG A 152 3.48 -13.96 -11.10
C ARG A 152 4.45 -13.51 -12.18
N LEU A 153 5.31 -12.56 -11.86
CA LEU A 153 6.28 -11.99 -12.82
C LEU A 153 7.70 -12.03 -12.28
N PRO A 154 8.71 -12.27 -13.13
CA PRO A 154 10.09 -11.97 -12.80
C PRO A 154 10.23 -10.51 -12.36
N MET A 155 11.23 -10.22 -11.52
CA MET A 155 11.34 -8.91 -10.89
C MET A 155 11.41 -7.74 -11.87
N ASN A 156 12.16 -7.89 -12.97
CA ASN A 156 12.24 -6.87 -14.02
C ASN A 156 10.88 -6.60 -14.69
N GLU A 157 10.14 -7.64 -15.01
CA GLU A 157 8.79 -7.51 -15.60
C GLU A 157 7.78 -6.94 -14.60
N TYR A 158 7.91 -7.34 -13.33
CA TYR A 158 7.10 -6.81 -12.23
C TYR A 158 7.24 -5.29 -12.09
N LEU A 159 8.48 -4.80 -12.03
CA LEU A 159 8.74 -3.36 -11.94
C LEU A 159 8.25 -2.61 -13.18
N MET A 160 8.40 -3.19 -14.37
CA MET A 160 7.86 -2.60 -15.62
C MET A 160 6.33 -2.51 -15.60
N ALA A 161 5.66 -3.56 -15.14
CA ALA A 161 4.19 -3.56 -15.04
C ALA A 161 3.71 -2.48 -14.06
N LEU A 162 4.35 -2.35 -12.91
CA LEU A 162 4.00 -1.34 -11.91
C LEU A 162 4.33 0.08 -12.38
N ARG A 163 5.40 0.26 -13.13
CA ARG A 163 5.75 1.55 -13.74
C ARG A 163 4.66 2.04 -14.68
N GLY A 164 4.06 1.15 -15.45
CA GLY A 164 2.93 1.50 -16.32
C GLY A 164 1.69 1.95 -15.55
N ARG A 165 1.46 1.36 -14.38
CA ARG A 165 0.29 1.67 -13.53
C ARG A 165 0.51 2.89 -12.63
N TYR A 166 1.71 3.04 -12.09
CA TYR A 166 2.05 4.06 -11.10
C TYR A 166 3.33 4.81 -11.50
N PRO A 167 3.30 5.62 -12.57
CA PRO A 167 4.51 6.33 -12.99
C PRO A 167 5.06 7.25 -11.89
N GLU A 168 4.21 7.78 -11.03
CA GLU A 168 4.56 8.61 -9.87
C GLU A 168 5.15 7.83 -8.68
N LEU A 169 4.96 6.51 -8.63
CA LEU A 169 5.45 5.65 -7.53
C LEU A 169 6.69 4.82 -7.89
N VAL A 170 7.26 4.99 -9.07
CA VAL A 170 8.35 4.14 -9.58
C VAL A 170 9.54 4.09 -8.64
N GLU A 171 9.92 5.24 -8.08
CA GLU A 171 11.05 5.33 -7.15
C GLU A 171 10.79 4.51 -5.88
N HIS A 172 9.60 4.64 -5.31
CA HIS A 172 9.23 3.95 -4.07
C HIS A 172 9.06 2.45 -4.28
N LEU A 173 8.53 2.04 -5.42
CA LEU A 173 8.45 0.63 -5.82
C LEU A 173 9.86 0.03 -6.06
N GLY A 174 10.78 0.83 -6.59
CA GLY A 174 12.19 0.48 -6.72
C GLY A 174 12.86 0.27 -5.35
N GLN A 175 12.55 1.11 -4.37
CA GLN A 175 13.00 0.94 -2.99
C GLN A 175 12.50 -0.38 -2.38
N ALA A 176 11.25 -0.76 -2.64
CA ALA A 176 10.68 -2.03 -2.21
C ALA A 176 11.48 -3.22 -2.77
N ALA A 177 11.77 -3.21 -4.06
CA ALA A 177 12.56 -4.25 -4.72
C ALA A 177 13.98 -4.33 -4.16
N GLN A 178 14.61 -3.19 -3.94
CA GLN A 178 15.96 -3.09 -3.36
C GLN A 178 15.99 -3.62 -1.92
N ARG A 179 15.04 -3.24 -1.09
CA ARG A 179 14.92 -3.76 0.28
C ARG A 179 14.72 -5.27 0.27
N TYR A 180 13.88 -5.78 -0.59
CA TYR A 180 13.66 -7.22 -0.73
C TYR A 180 14.94 -7.96 -1.15
N ALA A 181 15.70 -7.42 -2.09
CA ALA A 181 16.98 -7.99 -2.51
C ALA A 181 17.98 -8.09 -1.33
N VAL A 182 18.03 -7.06 -0.48
CA VAL A 182 18.86 -7.06 0.74
C VAL A 182 18.39 -8.15 1.70
N MET A 183 17.09 -8.30 1.94
CA MET A 183 16.54 -9.34 2.81
C MET A 183 16.90 -10.75 2.30
N ARG A 184 16.79 -10.98 1.00
CA ARG A 184 17.17 -12.26 0.39
C ARG A 184 18.66 -12.55 0.56
N ALA A 185 19.52 -11.57 0.35
CA ALA A 185 20.96 -11.72 0.52
C ALA A 185 21.36 -12.07 1.96
N LYS A 186 20.56 -11.63 2.94
CA LYS A 186 20.74 -11.95 4.38
C LYS A 186 20.04 -13.23 4.82
N GLY A 187 19.27 -13.88 3.95
CA GLY A 187 18.46 -15.05 4.30
C GLY A 187 17.22 -14.73 5.14
N GLU A 188 16.75 -13.48 5.12
CA GLU A 188 15.60 -13.00 5.87
C GLU A 188 14.29 -13.13 5.07
N ALA A 189 14.36 -13.50 3.79
CA ALA A 189 13.23 -13.61 2.87
C ALA A 189 13.25 -14.92 2.08
#